data_4b7f24fda5d3c169f8cadb099b26d42b
#
_entry.id   4b7f24fda5d3c169f8cadb099b26d42b
#
_cell.length_a   1.000
_cell.length_b   1.000
_cell.length_c   1.000
_cell.angle_alpha   90.00
_cell.angle_beta   90.00
_cell.angle_gamma   90.00
#
_symmetry.space_group_name_H-M   'P 1'
#
loop_
_entity.id
_entity.type
_entity.pdbx_description
1 polymer ?
#
loop_
_entity_poly.entity_id
_entity_poly.type
_entity_poly.pdbx_seq_one_letter_code
_entity_poly.pdbx_strand_id
1 'polypeptide(L)'
;TGSVQNKLQVIHVAGTNGKGTVCAAVADSLYRAGYRVGVFSSPWVTDFREQITVDGQMIPKQDFADCVEVFAKEPLTEFELITAVMYLYFYRCGVDYAVVECGMGGAGDCTNVLAHPTVCAFAKVALDHTAFLGDTVEAIAREKSGIIKPGCPVVLYPHIAAKDVFLEQCRALHCPVTEAAQQGDP
;
A
#
# COMPACT_ATOMS: atom_id res chain seq x y z
N THR A 1 20.63 4.87 2.11
CA THR A 1 19.42 4.76 2.97
C THR A 1 19.25 3.38 3.58
N GLY A 2 19.92 2.32 3.07
CA GLY A 2 20.01 1.00 3.71
C GLY A 2 18.69 0.22 3.76
N SER A 3 17.85 0.31 2.72
CA SER A 3 16.59 -0.45 2.60
C SER A 3 15.66 -0.28 3.80
N VAL A 4 15.44 0.97 4.23
CA VAL A 4 14.62 1.32 5.41
C VAL A 4 13.19 0.76 5.33
N GLN A 5 12.63 0.61 4.12
CA GLN A 5 11.31 0.02 3.89
C GLN A 5 11.18 -1.41 4.43
N ASN A 6 12.26 -2.18 4.44
CA ASN A 6 12.26 -3.56 4.95
C ASN A 6 12.39 -3.65 6.49
N LYS A 7 12.54 -2.49 7.15
CA LYS A 7 12.55 -2.40 8.62
C LYS A 7 11.19 -2.01 9.20
N LEU A 8 10.22 -1.70 8.34
CA LEU A 8 8.87 -1.29 8.71
C LEU A 8 7.91 -2.48 8.67
N GLN A 9 6.94 -2.48 9.57
CA GLN A 9 5.78 -3.37 9.49
C GLN A 9 4.78 -2.76 8.53
N VAL A 10 4.72 -3.26 7.28
CA VAL A 10 3.92 -2.64 6.23
C VAL A 10 2.67 -3.47 5.93
N ILE A 11 1.51 -2.81 5.96
CA ILE A 11 0.25 -3.30 5.41
C ILE A 11 0.10 -2.66 4.04
N HIS A 12 0.25 -3.45 2.98
CA HIS A 12 0.28 -2.99 1.59
C HIS A 12 -1.08 -3.21 0.94
N VAL A 13 -1.69 -2.13 0.45
CA VAL A 13 -3.09 -2.14 -0.02
C VAL A 13 -3.17 -1.86 -1.50
N ALA A 14 -3.70 -2.81 -2.28
CA ALA A 14 -4.01 -2.63 -3.70
C ALA A 14 -5.51 -2.78 -3.98
N GLY A 15 -5.93 -2.40 -5.17
CA GLY A 15 -7.33 -2.45 -5.60
C GLY A 15 -7.63 -1.41 -6.67
N THR A 16 -8.81 -1.47 -7.27
CA THR A 16 -9.31 -0.43 -8.17
C THR A 16 -9.99 0.67 -7.35
N ASN A 17 -10.99 0.30 -6.56
CA ASN A 17 -11.77 1.22 -5.75
C ASN A 17 -11.70 0.84 -4.27
N GLY A 18 -11.74 1.86 -3.40
CA GLY A 18 -11.82 1.68 -1.95
C GLY A 18 -10.48 1.47 -1.25
N LYS A 19 -9.33 1.57 -1.95
CA LYS A 19 -7.99 1.48 -1.34
C LYS A 19 -7.82 2.45 -0.17
N GLY A 20 -8.04 3.76 -0.41
CA GLY A 20 -7.92 4.79 0.61
C GLY A 20 -8.87 4.57 1.79
N THR A 21 -10.09 4.08 1.54
CA THR A 21 -11.06 3.71 2.60
C THR A 21 -10.53 2.57 3.47
N VAL A 22 -9.95 1.54 2.84
CA VAL A 22 -9.31 0.42 3.57
C VAL A 22 -8.13 0.93 4.38
N CYS A 23 -7.25 1.75 3.77
CA CYS A 23 -6.11 2.34 4.47
C CYS A 23 -6.55 3.15 5.70
N ALA A 24 -7.57 4.00 5.55
CA ALA A 24 -8.09 4.81 6.65
C ALA A 24 -8.68 3.96 7.79
N ALA A 25 -9.48 2.94 7.45
CA ALA A 25 -10.10 2.05 8.44
C ALA A 25 -9.06 1.21 9.21
N VAL A 26 -8.08 0.66 8.51
CA VAL A 26 -6.98 -0.11 9.12
C VAL A 26 -6.13 0.80 10.01
N ALA A 27 -5.78 1.99 9.54
CA ALA A 27 -5.00 2.95 10.31
C ALA A 27 -5.72 3.41 11.58
N ASP A 28 -7.02 3.75 11.50
CA ASP A 28 -7.83 4.13 12.67
C ASP A 28 -7.91 2.99 13.69
N SER A 29 -8.08 1.75 13.23
CA SER A 29 -8.11 0.57 14.10
C SER A 29 -6.80 0.35 14.83
N LEU A 30 -5.67 0.47 14.15
CA LEU A 30 -4.34 0.36 14.75
C LEU A 30 -4.04 1.52 15.72
N TYR A 31 -4.39 2.75 15.33
CA TYR A 31 -4.23 3.93 16.17
C TYR A 31 -5.04 3.81 17.47
N ARG A 32 -6.30 3.37 17.40
CA ARG A 32 -7.14 3.10 18.58
C ARG A 32 -6.59 1.97 19.46
N ALA A 33 -5.86 1.02 18.88
CA ALA A 33 -5.15 -0.02 19.63
C ALA A 33 -3.86 0.47 20.30
N GLY A 34 -3.49 1.75 20.12
CA GLY A 34 -2.34 2.40 20.76
C GLY A 34 -1.04 2.33 19.97
N TYR A 35 -1.09 1.91 18.70
CA TYR A 35 0.08 1.90 17.82
C TYR A 35 0.32 3.26 17.17
N ARG A 36 1.57 3.56 16.90
CA ARG A 36 1.98 4.69 16.07
C ARG A 36 1.90 4.31 14.60
N VAL A 37 1.06 5.01 13.83
CA VAL A 37 0.68 4.58 12.48
C VAL A 37 1.06 5.62 11.43
N GLY A 38 1.86 5.19 10.45
CA GLY A 38 2.09 5.93 9.22
C GLY A 38 1.05 5.54 8.16
N VAL A 39 0.53 6.50 7.40
CA VAL A 39 -0.38 6.24 6.27
C VAL A 39 0.14 6.94 5.02
N PHE A 40 0.22 6.18 3.94
CA PHE A 40 0.44 6.70 2.59
C PHE A 40 -0.79 6.45 1.73
N SER A 41 -1.34 7.51 1.15
CA SER A 41 -2.52 7.43 0.29
C SER A 41 -2.41 8.42 -0.88
N SER A 42 -3.08 8.10 -1.98
CA SER A 42 -3.08 8.94 -3.20
C SER A 42 -4.45 8.88 -3.89
N PRO A 43 -4.82 9.93 -4.66
CA PRO A 43 -4.14 11.21 -4.81
C PRO A 43 -4.37 12.17 -3.64
N TRP A 44 -3.61 13.26 -3.58
CA TRP A 44 -3.86 14.38 -2.68
C TRP A 44 -5.01 15.29 -3.20
N VAL A 45 -5.58 16.13 -2.35
CA VAL A 45 -6.71 17.02 -2.67
C VAL A 45 -6.32 18.50 -2.63
N THR A 46 -5.69 18.95 -1.55
CA THR A 46 -5.34 20.38 -1.35
C THR A 46 -3.84 20.59 -1.14
N ASP A 47 -3.18 19.68 -0.46
CA ASP A 47 -1.74 19.74 -0.19
C ASP A 47 -1.12 18.36 -0.45
N PHE A 48 -0.11 18.29 -1.31
CA PHE A 48 0.53 17.02 -1.67
C PHE A 48 1.10 16.25 -0.47
N ARG A 49 1.35 16.91 0.66
CA ARG A 49 1.80 16.28 1.91
C ARG A 49 0.70 15.46 2.60
N GLU A 50 -0.57 15.65 2.21
CA GLU A 50 -1.69 14.82 2.68
C GLU A 50 -1.45 13.34 2.41
N GLN A 51 -0.65 13.02 1.39
CA GLN A 51 -0.30 11.64 1.05
C GLN A 51 0.52 10.95 2.14
N ILE A 52 1.23 11.69 3.01
CA ILE A 52 2.11 11.15 4.05
C ILE A 52 1.66 11.68 5.41
N THR A 53 1.05 10.82 6.20
CA THR A 53 0.62 11.17 7.56
C THR A 53 1.18 10.20 8.60
N VAL A 54 1.40 10.70 9.82
CA VAL A 54 1.69 9.88 11.00
C VAL A 54 0.71 10.28 12.09
N ASP A 55 0.00 9.32 12.65
CA ASP A 55 -1.06 9.53 13.65
C ASP A 55 -2.08 10.60 13.21
N GLY A 56 -2.44 10.61 11.91
CA GLY A 56 -3.37 11.54 11.30
C GLY A 56 -2.82 12.95 11.04
N GLN A 57 -1.56 13.23 11.34
CA GLN A 57 -0.92 14.52 11.08
C GLN A 57 -0.06 14.43 9.81
N MET A 58 -0.25 15.39 8.90
CA MET A 58 0.58 15.50 7.70
C MET A 58 2.06 15.70 8.06
N ILE A 59 2.95 15.13 7.25
CA ILE A 59 4.38 15.40 7.35
C ILE A 59 4.66 16.92 7.39
N PRO A 60 5.39 17.44 8.39
CA PRO A 60 5.77 18.85 8.43
C PRO A 60 6.58 19.26 7.21
N LYS A 61 6.43 20.52 6.78
CA LYS A 61 7.15 21.04 5.60
C LYS A 61 8.67 20.87 5.69
N GLN A 62 9.23 21.08 6.88
CA GLN A 62 10.66 20.95 7.10
C GLN A 62 11.10 19.49 6.99
N ASP A 63 10.38 18.55 7.65
CA ASP A 63 10.71 17.13 7.60
C ASP A 63 10.58 16.58 6.16
N PHE A 64 9.60 17.08 5.40
CA PHE A 64 9.46 16.73 3.99
C PHE A 64 10.68 17.20 3.20
N ALA A 65 11.08 18.48 3.36
CA ALA A 65 12.26 19.04 2.67
C ALA A 65 13.55 18.26 3.04
N ASP A 66 13.74 17.97 4.32
CA ASP A 66 14.90 17.20 4.82
C ASP A 66 14.94 15.76 4.27
N CYS A 67 13.77 15.15 4.03
CA CYS A 67 13.70 13.85 3.39
C CYS A 67 13.97 13.93 1.90
N VAL A 68 13.44 14.94 1.19
CA VAL A 68 13.71 15.18 -0.24
C VAL A 68 15.18 15.39 -0.51
N GLU A 69 15.88 16.14 0.34
CA GLU A 69 17.31 16.44 0.18
C GLU A 69 18.17 15.16 0.16
N VAL A 70 17.76 14.13 0.88
CA VAL A 70 18.44 12.82 0.87
C VAL A 70 18.49 12.21 -0.53
N PHE A 71 17.47 12.49 -1.36
CA PHE A 71 17.31 11.93 -2.70
C PHE A 71 17.59 12.95 -3.82
N ALA A 72 18.05 14.16 -3.50
CA ALA A 72 18.17 15.27 -4.45
C ALA A 72 19.08 14.99 -5.68
N LYS A 73 19.95 13.97 -5.60
CA LYS A 73 20.87 13.59 -6.69
C LYS A 73 20.37 12.39 -7.49
N GLU A 74 19.26 11.79 -7.10
CA GLU A 74 18.72 10.61 -7.76
C GLU A 74 17.73 11.02 -8.86
N PRO A 75 17.77 10.40 -10.04
CA PRO A 75 16.88 10.72 -11.15
C PRO A 75 15.49 10.06 -10.95
N LEU A 76 14.75 10.50 -9.93
CA LEU A 76 13.46 9.96 -9.57
C LEU A 76 12.32 10.75 -10.22
N THR A 77 11.27 10.07 -10.64
CA THR A 77 9.99 10.68 -10.95
C THR A 77 9.34 11.22 -9.66
N GLU A 78 8.32 12.06 -9.82
CA GLU A 78 7.60 12.63 -8.65
C GLU A 78 7.06 11.54 -7.73
N PHE A 79 6.44 10.49 -8.29
CA PHE A 79 5.85 9.40 -7.49
C PHE A 79 6.92 8.50 -6.84
N GLU A 80 8.04 8.26 -7.51
CA GLU A 80 9.18 7.56 -6.91
C GLU A 80 9.77 8.36 -5.75
N LEU A 81 9.92 9.68 -5.92
CA LEU A 81 10.45 10.55 -4.87
C LEU A 81 9.54 10.58 -3.64
N ILE A 82 8.23 10.80 -3.82
CA ILE A 82 7.31 10.85 -2.67
C ILE A 82 7.21 9.50 -1.96
N THR A 83 7.30 8.39 -2.70
CA THR A 83 7.35 7.04 -2.14
C THR A 83 8.63 6.83 -1.30
N ALA A 84 9.78 7.28 -1.80
CA ALA A 84 11.05 7.19 -1.07
C ALA A 84 11.05 8.08 0.19
N VAL A 85 10.51 9.29 0.09
CA VAL A 85 10.30 10.22 1.21
C VAL A 85 9.40 9.60 2.26
N MET A 86 8.28 9.00 1.87
CA MET A 86 7.34 8.32 2.77
C MET A 86 8.03 7.23 3.60
N TYR A 87 8.73 6.29 2.94
CA TYR A 87 9.42 5.22 3.67
C TYR A 87 10.50 5.75 4.61
N LEU A 88 11.26 6.76 4.19
CA LEU A 88 12.29 7.39 5.02
C LEU A 88 11.67 8.10 6.22
N TYR A 89 10.58 8.85 6.01
CA TYR A 89 9.90 9.58 7.06
C TYR A 89 9.27 8.63 8.10
N PHE A 90 8.57 7.59 7.66
CA PHE A 90 8.01 6.59 8.58
C PHE A 90 9.09 5.91 9.41
N TYR A 91 10.21 5.57 8.79
CA TYR A 91 11.35 5.02 9.52
C TYR A 91 11.92 5.99 10.55
N ARG A 92 12.07 7.27 10.20
CA ARG A 92 12.55 8.32 11.12
C ARG A 92 11.58 8.56 12.29
N CYS A 93 10.29 8.50 12.02
CA CYS A 93 9.26 8.64 13.04
C CYS A 93 9.14 7.42 13.95
N GLY A 94 9.72 6.28 13.58
CA GLY A 94 9.60 5.04 14.35
C GLY A 94 8.15 4.57 14.44
N VAL A 95 7.42 4.57 13.30
CA VAL A 95 6.05 4.04 13.29
C VAL A 95 6.05 2.55 13.58
N ASP A 96 5.05 2.08 14.35
CA ASP A 96 4.86 0.65 14.60
C ASP A 96 4.34 -0.05 13.35
N TYR A 97 3.41 0.61 12.65
CA TYR A 97 2.84 0.11 11.38
C TYR A 97 2.80 1.22 10.33
N ALA A 98 3.04 0.84 9.08
CA ALA A 98 2.83 1.68 7.92
C ALA A 98 1.72 1.06 7.05
N VAL A 99 0.65 1.81 6.81
CA VAL A 99 -0.42 1.42 5.88
C VAL A 99 -0.18 2.15 4.57
N VAL A 100 0.14 1.38 3.53
CA VAL A 100 0.64 1.93 2.26
C VAL A 100 -0.31 1.57 1.13
N GLU A 101 -0.91 2.57 0.51
CA GLU A 101 -1.74 2.44 -0.68
C GLU A 101 -0.87 2.37 -1.93
N CYS A 102 -1.11 1.39 -2.82
CA CYS A 102 -0.55 1.39 -4.18
C CYS A 102 -1.11 2.56 -4.98
N GLY A 103 -0.25 3.25 -5.70
CA GLY A 103 -0.67 4.32 -6.60
C GLY A 103 -1.46 3.76 -7.78
N MET A 104 -0.85 2.88 -8.58
CA MET A 104 -1.47 2.26 -9.75
C MET A 104 -0.95 0.83 -9.96
N GLY A 105 -1.87 -0.09 -10.29
CA GLY A 105 -1.49 -1.48 -10.55
C GLY A 105 -1.10 -2.22 -9.28
N GLY A 106 0.12 -2.68 -9.22
CA GLY A 106 0.69 -3.42 -8.08
C GLY A 106 2.10 -3.89 -8.36
N ALA A 107 2.31 -4.81 -9.33
CA ALA A 107 3.63 -5.38 -9.65
C ALA A 107 4.66 -4.30 -9.97
N GLY A 108 4.30 -3.35 -10.83
CA GLY A 108 5.15 -2.24 -11.26
C GLY A 108 5.02 -0.97 -10.43
N ASP A 109 4.24 -0.98 -9.34
CA ASP A 109 4.03 0.21 -8.52
C ASP A 109 5.27 0.58 -7.70
N CYS A 110 5.57 1.89 -7.58
CA CYS A 110 6.74 2.38 -6.83
C CYS A 110 6.71 1.97 -5.36
N THR A 111 5.52 1.74 -4.79
CA THR A 111 5.38 1.26 -3.40
C THR A 111 5.79 -0.20 -3.23
N ASN A 112 5.86 -0.99 -4.33
CA ASN A 112 6.14 -2.43 -4.31
C ASN A 112 7.64 -2.78 -4.17
N VAL A 113 8.38 -2.01 -3.41
CA VAL A 113 9.81 -2.24 -3.09
C VAL A 113 10.03 -3.04 -1.81
N LEU A 114 8.96 -3.58 -1.25
CA LEU A 114 8.96 -4.36 -0.02
C LEU A 114 9.40 -5.80 -0.28
N ALA A 115 10.31 -6.31 0.55
CA ALA A 115 10.69 -7.71 0.52
C ALA A 115 9.68 -8.59 1.31
N HIS A 116 9.20 -8.08 2.45
CA HIS A 116 8.35 -8.82 3.39
C HIS A 116 7.27 -7.92 3.99
N PRO A 117 6.19 -7.60 3.25
CA PRO A 117 5.06 -6.89 3.84
C PRO A 117 4.42 -7.76 4.94
N THR A 118 3.91 -7.12 5.99
CA THR A 118 3.22 -7.79 7.09
C THR A 118 1.91 -8.42 6.63
N VAL A 119 1.18 -7.69 5.77
CA VAL A 119 -0.08 -8.12 5.13
C VAL A 119 -0.20 -7.46 3.78
N CYS A 120 -0.69 -8.19 2.77
CA CYS A 120 -1.19 -7.63 1.52
C CYS A 120 -2.72 -7.65 1.54
N ALA A 121 -3.35 -6.48 1.41
CA ALA A 121 -4.80 -6.36 1.39
C ALA A 121 -5.29 -5.90 0.01
N PHE A 122 -6.36 -6.52 -0.46
CA PHE A 122 -6.95 -6.20 -1.77
C PHE A 122 -8.36 -5.67 -1.59
N ALA A 123 -8.56 -4.40 -1.93
CA ALA A 123 -9.88 -3.78 -2.05
C ALA A 123 -10.58 -4.25 -3.35
N LYS A 124 -11.74 -3.69 -3.67
CA LYS A 124 -12.51 -4.05 -4.85
C LYS A 124 -11.69 -3.91 -6.14
N VAL A 125 -11.75 -4.92 -7.00
CA VAL A 125 -11.13 -4.93 -8.33
C VAL A 125 -12.20 -4.80 -9.41
N ALA A 126 -11.95 -3.93 -10.38
CA ALA A 126 -12.80 -3.68 -11.56
C ALA A 126 -11.91 -3.22 -12.72
N LEU A 127 -12.51 -3.02 -13.91
CA LEU A 127 -11.81 -2.40 -15.03
C LEU A 127 -11.42 -0.96 -14.67
N ASP A 128 -10.13 -0.64 -14.84
CA ASP A 128 -9.56 0.67 -14.58
C ASP A 128 -8.18 0.77 -15.22
N HIS A 129 -7.77 1.98 -15.64
CA HIS A 129 -6.47 2.21 -16.28
C HIS A 129 -6.15 1.20 -17.38
N THR A 130 -7.13 0.85 -18.20
CA THR A 130 -7.04 -0.25 -19.20
C THR A 130 -5.90 -0.05 -20.20
N ALA A 131 -5.54 1.21 -20.50
CA ALA A 131 -4.40 1.53 -21.36
C ALA A 131 -3.03 1.06 -20.81
N PHE A 132 -2.93 0.81 -19.51
CA PHE A 132 -1.69 0.44 -18.81
C PHE A 132 -1.75 -0.96 -18.18
N LEU A 133 -2.89 -1.34 -17.60
CA LEU A 133 -3.03 -2.55 -16.80
C LEU A 133 -3.67 -3.73 -17.58
N GLY A 134 -4.07 -3.49 -18.84
CA GLY A 134 -4.78 -4.45 -19.67
C GLY A 134 -6.30 -4.23 -19.67
N ASP A 135 -6.97 -4.84 -20.62
CA ASP A 135 -8.38 -4.64 -21.00
C ASP A 135 -9.33 -5.66 -20.35
N THR A 136 -8.82 -6.55 -19.49
CA THR A 136 -9.61 -7.54 -18.76
C THR A 136 -9.41 -7.43 -17.25
N VAL A 137 -10.43 -7.83 -16.48
CA VAL A 137 -10.37 -7.85 -15.02
C VAL A 137 -9.28 -8.80 -14.52
N GLU A 138 -9.06 -9.91 -15.23
CA GLU A 138 -8.02 -10.88 -14.91
C GLU A 138 -6.61 -10.30 -15.11
N ALA A 139 -6.38 -9.51 -16.15
CA ALA A 139 -5.10 -8.83 -16.39
C ALA A 139 -4.81 -7.82 -15.26
N ILE A 140 -5.81 -7.02 -14.90
CA ILE A 140 -5.74 -6.06 -13.80
C ILE A 140 -5.51 -6.78 -12.45
N ALA A 141 -6.18 -7.92 -12.22
CA ALA A 141 -5.98 -8.72 -11.01
C ALA A 141 -4.55 -9.30 -10.94
N ARG A 142 -3.98 -9.76 -12.07
CA ARG A 142 -2.58 -10.23 -12.14
C ARG A 142 -1.61 -9.11 -11.76
N GLU A 143 -1.78 -7.94 -12.33
CA GLU A 143 -0.94 -6.79 -12.03
C GLU A 143 -1.02 -6.42 -10.55
N LYS A 144 -2.23 -6.38 -9.98
CA LYS A 144 -2.43 -6.09 -8.55
C LYS A 144 -1.86 -7.18 -7.64
N SER A 145 -2.02 -8.45 -8.00
CA SER A 145 -1.49 -9.57 -7.21
C SER A 145 0.04 -9.60 -7.13
N GLY A 146 0.73 -8.82 -7.97
CA GLY A 146 2.20 -8.67 -7.93
C GLY A 146 2.78 -8.05 -6.65
N ILE A 147 1.96 -7.48 -5.79
CA ILE A 147 2.42 -7.05 -4.45
C ILE A 147 2.57 -8.20 -3.45
N ILE A 148 1.98 -9.37 -3.73
CA ILE A 148 2.07 -10.54 -2.86
C ILE A 148 3.51 -11.05 -2.84
N LYS A 149 4.05 -11.27 -1.64
CA LYS A 149 5.41 -11.81 -1.44
C LYS A 149 5.34 -13.19 -0.76
N PRO A 150 6.36 -14.02 -0.92
CA PRO A 150 6.36 -15.38 -0.34
C PRO A 150 6.00 -15.40 1.15
N GLY A 151 5.01 -16.21 1.51
CA GLY A 151 4.56 -16.41 2.89
C GLY A 151 3.76 -15.24 3.49
N CYS A 152 3.55 -14.14 2.76
CA CYS A 152 2.83 -12.98 3.26
C CYS A 152 1.33 -13.30 3.43
N PRO A 153 0.70 -13.00 4.58
CA PRO A 153 -0.75 -13.07 4.73
C PRO A 153 -1.48 -12.16 3.73
N VAL A 154 -2.56 -12.67 3.14
CA VAL A 154 -3.36 -11.97 2.15
C VAL A 154 -4.80 -11.84 2.61
N VAL A 155 -5.34 -10.63 2.55
CA VAL A 155 -6.76 -10.34 2.81
C VAL A 155 -7.43 -9.88 1.52
N LEU A 156 -8.50 -10.56 1.13
CA LEU A 156 -9.28 -10.26 -0.07
C LEU A 156 -10.59 -9.57 0.30
N TYR A 157 -10.99 -8.58 -0.50
CA TYR A 157 -12.33 -8.02 -0.48
C TYR A 157 -13.38 -9.12 -0.71
N PRO A 158 -14.54 -9.12 -0.01
CA PRO A 158 -15.58 -10.11 -0.20
C PRO A 158 -16.02 -10.18 -1.68
N HIS A 159 -16.06 -11.40 -2.23
CA HIS A 159 -16.42 -11.64 -3.65
C HIS A 159 -15.57 -10.82 -4.64
N ILE A 160 -14.28 -10.65 -4.37
CA ILE A 160 -13.36 -9.94 -5.26
C ILE A 160 -13.42 -10.52 -6.69
N ALA A 161 -13.48 -9.64 -7.68
CA ALA A 161 -13.47 -10.05 -9.08
C ALA A 161 -12.15 -10.74 -9.45
N ALA A 162 -12.19 -11.72 -10.35
CA ALA A 162 -11.05 -12.57 -10.73
C ALA A 162 -10.33 -13.20 -9.51
N LYS A 163 -11.08 -13.64 -8.49
CA LYS A 163 -10.57 -14.23 -7.24
C LYS A 163 -9.54 -15.33 -7.47
N ASP A 164 -9.77 -16.18 -8.49
CA ASP A 164 -8.88 -17.30 -8.79
C ASP A 164 -7.45 -16.86 -9.11
N VAL A 165 -7.25 -15.70 -9.71
CA VAL A 165 -5.92 -15.11 -9.98
C VAL A 165 -5.16 -14.89 -8.67
N PHE A 166 -5.81 -14.32 -7.65
CA PHE A 166 -5.21 -14.10 -6.34
C PHE A 166 -4.93 -15.41 -5.61
N LEU A 167 -5.87 -16.36 -5.67
CA LEU A 167 -5.71 -17.68 -5.04
C LEU A 167 -4.58 -18.49 -5.68
N GLU A 168 -4.42 -18.41 -7.01
CA GLU A 168 -3.31 -19.04 -7.74
C GLU A 168 -1.96 -18.47 -7.27
N GLN A 169 -1.84 -17.15 -7.22
CA GLN A 169 -0.64 -16.45 -6.76
C GLN A 169 -0.32 -16.80 -5.31
N CYS A 170 -1.33 -16.81 -4.44
CA CYS A 170 -1.15 -17.16 -3.03
C CYS A 170 -0.70 -18.62 -2.84
N ARG A 171 -1.26 -19.56 -3.61
CA ARG A 171 -0.80 -20.96 -3.59
C ARG A 171 0.65 -21.07 -4.03
N ALA A 172 1.02 -20.41 -5.13
CA ALA A 172 2.39 -20.43 -5.65
C ALA A 172 3.42 -19.87 -4.66
N LEU A 173 3.03 -18.87 -3.87
CA LEU A 173 3.89 -18.20 -2.88
C LEU A 173 3.69 -18.67 -1.44
N HIS A 174 2.89 -19.74 -1.22
CA HIS A 174 2.59 -20.29 0.11
C HIS A 174 2.01 -19.27 1.10
N CYS A 175 1.13 -18.38 0.62
CA CYS A 175 0.51 -17.32 1.39
C CYS A 175 -0.81 -17.77 2.03
N PRO A 176 -1.03 -17.55 3.34
CA PRO A 176 -2.35 -17.74 3.94
C PRO A 176 -3.31 -16.66 3.41
N VAL A 177 -4.55 -17.07 3.11
CA VAL A 177 -5.58 -16.17 2.55
C VAL A 177 -6.77 -16.11 3.48
N THR A 178 -7.26 -14.89 3.70
CA THR A 178 -8.52 -14.61 4.40
C THR A 178 -9.40 -13.76 3.51
N GLU A 179 -10.68 -14.06 3.40
CA GLU A 179 -11.68 -13.16 2.82
C GLU A 179 -12.29 -12.32 3.93
N ALA A 180 -12.36 -11.01 3.74
CA ALA A 180 -12.96 -10.13 4.74
C ALA A 180 -14.45 -10.45 4.89
N ALA A 181 -14.97 -10.46 6.12
CA ALA A 181 -16.39 -10.68 6.38
C ALA A 181 -17.21 -9.53 5.83
N GLN A 182 -18.42 -9.83 5.31
CA GLN A 182 -19.41 -8.81 5.02
C GLN A 182 -20.13 -8.38 6.30
N GLN A 183 -20.56 -7.12 6.33
CA GLN A 183 -21.40 -6.64 7.43
C GLN A 183 -22.73 -7.41 7.42
N GLY A 184 -22.94 -8.27 8.40
CA GLY A 184 -24.14 -9.13 8.50
C GLY A 184 -23.88 -10.62 8.32
N ASP A 185 -22.65 -11.05 8.04
CA ASP A 185 -22.28 -12.45 8.13
C ASP A 185 -22.23 -12.87 9.62
N PRO A 186 -22.87 -13.99 10.01
CA PRO A 186 -22.92 -14.45 11.41
C PRO A 186 -21.56 -14.86 11.97
#